data_0b552de1ea5933192a708c4459d51d40
#
_entry.id   0b552de1ea5933192a708c4459d51d40
#
_cell.length_a   1.000
_cell.length_b   1.000
_cell.length_c   1.000
_cell.angle_alpha   90.00
_cell.angle_beta   90.00
_cell.angle_gamma   90.00
#
_symmetry.space_group_name_H-M   'P 1'
#
loop_
_entity.id
_entity.type
_entity.pdbx_description
1 polymer ?
#
loop_
_entity_poly.entity_id
_entity_poly.type
_entity_poly.pdbx_seq_one_letter_code
_entity_poly.pdbx_strand_id
1 'polypeptide(L)'
;MYVEIRDNPDSEFIQVSKRPVKFSLKKQGDQKPEQKEELPASEHNDNFLERDLHPLLTSFVYGDSHFKCYTKTIYHEESNKDKKGKNKWLHPDIVGVYFPFDDYSESTLNIIKSFNENSIKLFSFEMKITIDMPHLREYFFQAVSNSSWANEGYLVALRYSEDSDFIDEMRRLNNAFGIGFIKLNAEDVAQSEILLPARENKSNDWEMINRLVEENPDFKTFIDWITEDYQVKKVKSQYDDIISPERMQEYVTEHGIT
;
A
#
# COMPACT_ATOMS: atom_id res chain seq x y z
N MET A 1 28.41 30.15 -6.99
CA MET A 1 27.75 30.44 -5.69
C MET A 1 28.62 30.13 -4.48
N TYR A 2 29.13 28.91 -4.25
CA TYR A 2 30.01 28.61 -3.10
C TYR A 2 31.33 29.41 -3.10
N VAL A 3 31.97 29.51 -4.26
CA VAL A 3 33.20 30.30 -4.49
C VAL A 3 32.90 31.79 -4.30
N GLU A 4 31.77 32.27 -4.81
CA GLU A 4 31.36 33.68 -4.70
C GLU A 4 31.19 34.12 -3.26
N ILE A 5 30.56 33.28 -2.40
CA ILE A 5 30.38 33.61 -0.96
C ILE A 5 31.70 33.59 -0.20
N ARG A 6 32.61 32.66 -0.54
CA ARG A 6 33.92 32.53 0.14
C ARG A 6 34.87 33.67 -0.18
N ASP A 7 34.86 34.07 -1.48
CA ASP A 7 35.90 34.97 -2.00
C ASP A 7 35.37 36.41 -2.22
N ASN A 8 34.08 36.66 -1.98
CA ASN A 8 33.46 37.98 -2.08
C ASN A 8 32.63 38.31 -0.84
N PRO A 9 33.17 39.18 0.08
CA PRO A 9 32.46 39.55 1.30
C PRO A 9 31.17 40.36 1.04
N ASP A 10 31.02 40.94 -0.15
CA ASP A 10 29.83 41.73 -0.53
C ASP A 10 28.80 40.91 -1.30
N SER A 11 28.96 39.56 -1.35
CA SER A 11 28.00 38.67 -1.99
C SER A 11 26.58 38.87 -1.40
N GLU A 12 25.59 38.88 -2.26
CA GLU A 12 24.18 38.94 -1.86
C GLU A 12 23.67 37.62 -1.23
N PHE A 13 24.46 36.55 -1.28
CA PHE A 13 24.12 35.25 -0.75
C PHE A 13 24.84 34.95 0.55
N ILE A 14 24.16 34.23 1.43
CA ILE A 14 24.74 33.64 2.66
C ILE A 14 24.51 32.14 2.68
N GLN A 15 25.44 31.39 3.27
CA GLN A 15 25.28 29.98 3.51
C GLN A 15 24.48 29.78 4.80
N VAL A 16 23.25 29.23 4.70
CA VAL A 16 22.33 29.02 5.84
C VAL A 16 22.43 27.60 6.42
N SER A 17 23.04 26.66 5.72
CA SER A 17 23.28 25.30 6.21
C SER A 17 24.56 24.70 5.62
N LYS A 18 25.28 23.90 6.42
CA LYS A 18 26.48 23.17 6.00
C LYS A 18 26.21 21.77 5.45
N ARG A 19 25.12 21.12 5.88
CA ARG A 19 24.74 19.76 5.44
C ARG A 19 23.21 19.59 5.51
N PRO A 20 22.51 19.47 4.35
CA PRO A 20 23.01 19.78 3.01
C PRO A 20 23.37 21.26 2.86
N VAL A 21 24.30 21.60 1.96
CA VAL A 21 24.69 22.98 1.72
C VAL A 21 23.53 23.75 1.12
N LYS A 22 23.05 24.79 1.84
CA LYS A 22 21.98 25.69 1.40
C LYS A 22 22.46 27.12 1.44
N PHE A 23 21.99 27.91 0.47
CA PHE A 23 22.28 29.35 0.33
C PHE A 23 20.96 30.13 0.32
N SER A 24 21.00 31.35 0.84
CA SER A 24 19.89 32.30 0.81
C SER A 24 20.40 33.70 0.46
N LEU A 25 19.51 34.57 -0.02
CA LEU A 25 19.81 36.00 -0.16
C LEU A 25 19.92 36.64 1.22
N LYS A 26 20.88 37.56 1.43
CA LYS A 26 21.06 38.26 2.69
C LYS A 26 19.78 38.91 3.24
N LYS A 27 18.94 39.46 2.35
CA LYS A 27 17.63 40.08 2.71
C LYS A 27 16.59 39.08 3.19
N GLN A 28 16.74 37.78 2.90
CA GLN A 28 15.85 36.71 3.37
C GLN A 28 16.45 35.93 4.55
N GLY A 29 17.76 36.01 4.74
CA GLY A 29 18.46 35.30 5.82
C GLY A 29 18.20 35.87 7.22
N ASP A 30 17.76 37.12 7.33
CA ASP A 30 17.39 37.78 8.58
C ASP A 30 15.93 37.46 9.02
N GLN A 31 15.13 36.85 8.16
CA GLN A 31 13.87 36.22 8.60
C GLN A 31 14.24 34.89 9.22
N LYS A 32 13.97 34.71 10.52
CA LYS A 32 13.91 33.37 11.13
C LYS A 32 13.18 32.47 10.16
N PRO A 33 13.70 31.24 9.88
CA PRO A 33 12.92 30.29 9.11
C PRO A 33 11.54 30.24 9.77
N GLU A 34 10.51 30.62 9.01
CA GLU A 34 9.15 30.28 9.38
C GLU A 34 9.21 28.81 9.72
N GLN A 35 9.01 28.50 10.98
CA GLN A 35 8.60 27.18 11.36
C GLN A 35 7.40 26.93 10.47
N LYS A 36 7.54 26.03 9.48
CA LYS A 36 6.37 25.39 8.94
C LYS A 36 5.60 24.97 10.18
N GLU A 37 4.50 25.66 10.44
CA GLU A 37 3.48 25.13 11.31
C GLU A 37 3.20 23.75 10.72
N GLU A 38 3.73 22.72 11.39
CA GLU A 38 3.18 21.39 11.26
C GLU A 38 1.72 21.61 11.64
N LEU A 39 0.86 21.61 10.62
CA LEU A 39 -0.58 21.51 10.85
C LEU A 39 -0.72 20.33 11.81
N PRO A 40 -1.41 20.51 12.96
CA PRO A 40 -1.54 19.43 13.91
C PRO A 40 -2.11 18.24 13.13
N ALA A 41 -1.34 17.15 13.08
CA ALA A 41 -1.89 15.87 12.73
C ALA A 41 -3.17 15.76 13.56
N SER A 42 -4.30 15.46 12.94
CA SER A 42 -5.54 15.22 13.66
C SER A 42 -5.19 14.17 14.72
N GLU A 43 -5.12 14.61 15.99
CA GLU A 43 -4.87 13.75 17.13
C GLU A 43 -6.07 12.81 17.32
N HIS A 44 -6.27 11.88 16.38
CA HIS A 44 -6.98 10.67 16.69
C HIS A 44 -5.99 9.81 17.47
N ASN A 45 -6.17 9.78 18.78
CA ASN A 45 -5.44 8.88 19.66
C ASN A 45 -6.07 7.48 19.46
N ASP A 46 -5.75 6.87 18.32
CA ASP A 46 -6.26 5.54 17.97
C ASP A 46 -5.67 4.53 18.96
N ASN A 47 -6.55 3.82 19.65
CA ASN A 47 -6.15 2.76 20.58
C ASN A 47 -5.85 1.44 19.87
N PHE A 48 -5.87 1.42 18.53
CA PHE A 48 -5.61 0.25 17.68
C PHE A 48 -4.50 0.54 16.66
N LEU A 49 -3.95 -0.49 16.08
CA LEU A 49 -2.85 -0.43 15.12
C LEU A 49 -3.34 -0.64 13.68
N GLU A 50 -2.56 -0.23 12.67
CA GLU A 50 -2.84 -0.54 11.24
C GLU A 50 -3.11 -2.03 11.04
N ARG A 51 -2.38 -2.88 11.74
CA ARG A 51 -2.52 -4.34 11.70
C ARG A 51 -3.90 -4.84 12.14
N ASP A 52 -4.58 -4.12 13.02
CA ASP A 52 -5.93 -4.48 13.47
C ASP A 52 -6.98 -4.25 12.37
N LEU A 53 -6.63 -3.54 11.30
CA LEU A 53 -7.47 -3.37 10.11
C LEU A 53 -7.37 -4.54 9.11
N HIS A 54 -6.36 -5.42 9.24
CA HIS A 54 -6.12 -6.51 8.29
C HIS A 54 -7.33 -7.44 8.13
N PRO A 55 -8.00 -7.90 9.20
CA PRO A 55 -9.19 -8.75 9.07
C PRO A 55 -10.36 -8.08 8.34
N LEU A 56 -10.50 -6.74 8.47
CA LEU A 56 -11.52 -5.98 7.75
C LEU A 56 -11.26 -6.02 6.24
N LEU A 57 -10.02 -5.72 5.84
CA LEU A 57 -9.63 -5.78 4.42
C LEU A 57 -9.79 -7.20 3.87
N THR A 58 -9.28 -8.21 4.58
CA THR A 58 -9.38 -9.63 4.19
C THR A 58 -10.83 -10.01 3.91
N SER A 59 -11.76 -9.68 4.82
CA SER A 59 -13.18 -10.00 4.65
C SER A 59 -13.82 -9.22 3.48
N PHE A 60 -13.45 -7.95 3.30
CA PHE A 60 -13.92 -7.13 2.18
C PHE A 60 -13.49 -7.71 0.83
N VAL A 61 -12.18 -7.91 0.61
CA VAL A 61 -11.67 -8.35 -0.69
C VAL A 61 -12.00 -9.80 -1.02
N TYR A 62 -12.32 -10.61 -0.02
CA TYR A 62 -12.86 -11.95 -0.26
C TYR A 62 -14.30 -11.91 -0.77
N GLY A 63 -15.16 -11.04 -0.21
CA GLY A 63 -16.58 -10.94 -0.57
C GLY A 63 -16.87 -10.07 -1.78
N ASP A 64 -16.00 -9.12 -2.10
CA ASP A 64 -16.20 -8.16 -3.20
C ASP A 64 -15.99 -8.80 -4.57
N SER A 65 -16.89 -8.49 -5.51
CA SER A 65 -16.94 -9.13 -6.84
C SER A 65 -15.74 -8.80 -7.74
N HIS A 66 -15.05 -7.68 -7.49
CA HIS A 66 -13.86 -7.29 -8.23
C HIS A 66 -12.64 -8.11 -7.80
N PHE A 67 -12.52 -8.39 -6.51
CA PHE A 67 -11.35 -9.07 -5.96
C PHE A 67 -11.53 -10.58 -5.86
N LYS A 68 -12.52 -11.06 -5.11
CA LYS A 68 -12.72 -12.47 -4.77
C LYS A 68 -11.41 -13.17 -4.40
N CYS A 69 -10.56 -12.48 -3.64
CA CYS A 69 -9.20 -12.94 -3.40
C CYS A 69 -8.99 -13.45 -1.98
N TYR A 70 -8.11 -14.45 -1.86
CA TYR A 70 -7.55 -14.90 -0.59
C TYR A 70 -6.33 -14.07 -0.25
N THR A 71 -6.19 -13.65 1.01
CA THR A 71 -5.11 -12.77 1.43
C THR A 71 -4.10 -13.47 2.35
N LYS A 72 -2.90 -12.92 2.40
CA LYS A 72 -1.90 -13.23 3.40
C LYS A 72 -1.25 -11.95 3.92
N THR A 73 -1.29 -11.77 5.22
CA THR A 73 -0.53 -10.73 5.93
C THR A 73 0.96 -10.98 5.81
N ILE A 74 1.73 -9.94 5.55
CA ILE A 74 3.19 -9.97 5.45
C ILE A 74 3.79 -9.26 6.66
N TYR A 75 4.55 -9.99 7.46
CA TYR A 75 5.22 -9.43 8.64
C TYR A 75 6.61 -8.91 8.27
N HIS A 76 6.77 -7.59 8.30
CA HIS A 76 8.03 -6.92 7.97
C HIS A 76 9.17 -7.28 8.92
N GLU A 77 8.85 -7.62 10.17
CA GLU A 77 9.81 -8.00 11.20
C GLU A 77 10.57 -9.28 10.86
N GLU A 78 9.98 -10.14 10.04
CA GLU A 78 10.56 -11.42 9.61
C GLU A 78 11.48 -11.29 8.40
N SER A 79 11.55 -10.10 7.78
CA SER A 79 12.43 -9.88 6.63
C SER A 79 13.91 -9.88 7.00
N ASN A 80 14.76 -10.35 6.08
CA ASN A 80 16.21 -10.38 6.24
C ASN A 80 16.78 -8.98 6.53
N LYS A 81 17.53 -8.83 7.65
CA LYS A 81 18.01 -7.54 8.16
C LYS A 81 19.40 -7.12 7.66
N ASP A 82 19.91 -7.72 6.58
CA ASP A 82 21.32 -7.59 6.17
C ASP A 82 21.82 -6.18 5.81
N LYS A 83 20.93 -5.21 5.52
CA LYS A 83 21.34 -3.81 5.25
C LYS A 83 20.29 -2.82 5.73
N LYS A 84 20.65 -2.00 6.70
CA LYS A 84 19.81 -0.92 7.25
C LYS A 84 19.31 0.00 6.12
N GLY A 85 18.00 0.03 5.90
CA GLY A 85 17.32 0.90 4.91
C GLY A 85 17.19 0.34 3.50
N LYS A 86 17.77 -0.83 3.16
CA LYS A 86 17.65 -1.44 1.81
C LYS A 86 16.21 -1.91 1.51
N ASN A 87 15.50 -2.32 2.55
CA ASN A 87 14.16 -2.93 2.46
C ASN A 87 13.05 -1.98 2.93
N LYS A 88 13.35 -0.68 3.09
CA LYS A 88 12.31 0.31 3.37
C LYS A 88 11.36 0.38 2.18
N TRP A 89 10.06 0.17 2.43
CA TRP A 89 9.00 0.14 1.40
C TRP A 89 9.17 -0.99 0.37
N LEU A 90 9.69 -2.14 0.78
CA LEU A 90 9.83 -3.28 -0.11
C LEU A 90 8.61 -4.22 -0.08
N HIS A 91 7.99 -4.37 1.09
CA HIS A 91 6.91 -5.33 1.32
C HIS A 91 5.59 -4.61 1.52
N PRO A 92 4.50 -5.07 0.88
CA PRO A 92 3.15 -4.63 1.22
C PRO A 92 2.73 -5.18 2.59
N ASP A 93 1.69 -4.58 3.19
CA ASP A 93 1.14 -5.08 4.44
C ASP A 93 0.35 -6.39 4.22
N ILE A 94 -0.40 -6.46 3.12
CA ILE A 94 -1.18 -7.62 2.73
C ILE A 94 -1.01 -7.89 1.24
N VAL A 95 -0.90 -9.17 0.90
CA VAL A 95 -0.93 -9.67 -0.48
C VAL A 95 -2.20 -10.48 -0.72
N GLY A 96 -2.70 -10.50 -1.95
CA GLY A 96 -3.91 -11.24 -2.31
C GLY A 96 -3.75 -12.03 -3.60
N VAL A 97 -4.51 -13.13 -3.70
CA VAL A 97 -4.59 -13.95 -4.92
C VAL A 97 -6.03 -14.31 -5.25
N TYR A 98 -6.40 -14.08 -6.50
CA TYR A 98 -7.63 -14.60 -7.09
C TYR A 98 -7.35 -15.88 -7.86
N PHE A 99 -8.19 -16.90 -7.64
CA PHE A 99 -8.14 -18.17 -8.37
C PHE A 99 -9.35 -18.33 -9.29
N PRO A 100 -9.14 -18.49 -10.59
CA PRO A 100 -10.25 -18.60 -11.56
C PRO A 100 -10.98 -19.94 -11.48
N PHE A 101 -10.43 -20.95 -10.83
CA PHE A 101 -11.06 -22.27 -10.71
C PHE A 101 -12.26 -22.26 -9.74
N ASP A 102 -12.43 -21.22 -8.93
CA ASP A 102 -13.63 -21.03 -8.09
C ASP A 102 -14.82 -20.50 -8.91
N ASP A 103 -14.55 -19.79 -10.02
CA ASP A 103 -15.57 -19.15 -10.86
C ASP A 103 -15.85 -19.90 -12.18
N TYR A 104 -14.86 -20.67 -12.71
CA TYR A 104 -14.94 -21.24 -14.04
C TYR A 104 -14.82 -22.76 -14.08
N SER A 105 -15.58 -23.37 -14.99
CA SER A 105 -15.47 -24.80 -15.29
C SER A 105 -14.10 -25.15 -15.88
N GLU A 106 -13.72 -26.43 -15.79
CA GLU A 106 -12.45 -26.90 -16.35
C GLU A 106 -12.33 -26.62 -17.86
N SER A 107 -13.42 -26.74 -18.63
CA SER A 107 -13.43 -26.43 -20.06
C SER A 107 -13.11 -24.95 -20.32
N THR A 108 -13.67 -24.03 -19.52
CA THR A 108 -13.40 -22.61 -19.62
C THR A 108 -11.94 -22.30 -19.24
N LEU A 109 -11.42 -22.91 -18.18
CA LEU A 109 -10.01 -22.75 -17.78
C LEU A 109 -9.04 -23.24 -18.87
N ASN A 110 -9.36 -24.32 -19.57
CA ASN A 110 -8.54 -24.82 -20.66
C ASN A 110 -8.50 -23.86 -21.85
N ILE A 111 -9.62 -23.20 -22.18
CA ILE A 111 -9.63 -22.20 -23.26
C ILE A 111 -8.85 -20.93 -22.86
N ILE A 112 -8.98 -20.44 -21.62
CA ILE A 112 -8.20 -19.31 -21.09
C ILE A 112 -6.70 -19.60 -21.23
N LYS A 113 -6.25 -20.78 -20.82
CA LYS A 113 -4.85 -21.23 -21.01
C LYS A 113 -4.40 -21.24 -22.47
N SER A 114 -5.30 -21.64 -23.39
CA SER A 114 -4.97 -21.70 -24.82
C SER A 114 -4.75 -20.32 -25.44
N PHE A 115 -5.31 -19.28 -24.85
CA PHE A 115 -5.07 -17.88 -25.25
C PHE A 115 -3.88 -17.22 -24.55
N ASN A 116 -3.10 -17.95 -23.72
CA ASN A 116 -2.02 -17.42 -22.90
C ASN A 116 -2.45 -16.26 -21.98
N GLU A 117 -3.70 -16.22 -21.56
CA GLU A 117 -4.16 -15.25 -20.57
C GLU A 117 -3.80 -15.71 -19.17
N ASN A 118 -3.31 -14.77 -18.35
CA ASN A 118 -3.08 -15.01 -16.94
C ASN A 118 -4.43 -15.24 -16.26
N SER A 119 -4.63 -16.45 -15.78
CA SER A 119 -5.87 -16.81 -15.10
C SER A 119 -5.85 -16.46 -13.59
N ILE A 120 -4.68 -16.27 -13.01
CA ILE A 120 -4.48 -15.85 -11.61
C ILE A 120 -4.25 -14.34 -11.60
N LYS A 121 -4.84 -13.64 -10.63
CA LYS A 121 -4.52 -12.24 -10.35
C LYS A 121 -3.88 -12.10 -8.99
N LEU A 122 -2.84 -11.30 -8.93
CA LEU A 122 -2.11 -10.97 -7.70
C LEU A 122 -2.40 -9.51 -7.32
N PHE A 123 -2.66 -9.30 -6.04
CA PHE A 123 -2.98 -8.00 -5.47
C PHE A 123 -1.97 -7.62 -4.40
N SER A 124 -1.72 -6.32 -4.28
CA SER A 124 -0.88 -5.73 -3.24
C SER A 124 -1.67 -4.63 -2.52
N PHE A 125 -1.70 -4.67 -1.20
CA PHE A 125 -2.43 -3.71 -0.39
C PHE A 125 -1.48 -3.07 0.63
N GLU A 126 -1.44 -1.74 0.62
CA GLU A 126 -0.77 -0.91 1.62
C GLU A 126 -1.82 -0.24 2.49
N MET A 127 -1.74 -0.42 3.80
CA MET A 127 -2.78 0.01 4.73
C MET A 127 -2.38 1.21 5.55
N LYS A 128 -3.36 2.08 5.82
CA LYS A 128 -3.21 3.23 6.72
C LYS A 128 -4.48 3.42 7.54
N ILE A 129 -4.33 3.83 8.80
CA ILE A 129 -5.49 4.20 9.62
C ILE A 129 -6.11 5.48 9.06
N THR A 130 -5.30 6.52 8.86
CA THR A 130 -5.75 7.83 8.37
C THR A 130 -4.81 8.35 7.31
N ILE A 131 -5.35 8.91 6.23
CA ILE A 131 -4.59 9.59 5.19
C ILE A 131 -5.05 11.04 5.09
N ASP A 132 -4.14 11.97 5.35
CA ASP A 132 -4.30 13.40 5.19
C ASP A 132 -3.44 13.96 4.05
N MET A 133 -3.65 15.21 3.68
CA MET A 133 -2.91 15.85 2.59
C MET A 133 -1.39 15.89 2.79
N PRO A 134 -0.85 16.17 4.00
CA PRO A 134 0.59 16.14 4.25
C PRO A 134 1.26 14.79 3.97
N HIS A 135 0.59 13.69 4.30
CA HIS A 135 1.13 12.33 4.20
C HIS A 135 0.71 11.59 2.93
N LEU A 136 -0.26 12.12 2.17
CA LEU A 136 -0.81 11.47 0.99
C LEU A 136 0.27 10.94 0.03
N ARG A 137 1.24 11.80 -0.34
CA ARG A 137 2.27 11.41 -1.30
C ARG A 137 3.20 10.33 -0.77
N GLU A 138 3.57 10.40 0.51
CA GLU A 138 4.42 9.39 1.13
C GLU A 138 3.75 8.02 1.09
N TYR A 139 2.53 7.92 1.57
CA TYR A 139 1.78 6.66 1.61
C TYR A 139 1.44 6.15 0.21
N PHE A 140 1.11 7.06 -0.71
CA PHE A 140 0.84 6.67 -2.09
C PHE A 140 2.08 6.07 -2.77
N PHE A 141 3.25 6.69 -2.62
CA PHE A 141 4.49 6.16 -3.19
C PHE A 141 4.99 4.91 -2.48
N GLN A 142 4.63 4.70 -1.23
CA GLN A 142 4.82 3.42 -0.55
C GLN A 142 4.02 2.32 -1.26
N ALA A 143 2.72 2.55 -1.52
CA ALA A 143 1.89 1.61 -2.28
C ALA A 143 2.42 1.38 -3.72
N VAL A 144 2.91 2.41 -4.42
CA VAL A 144 3.56 2.26 -5.73
C VAL A 144 4.78 1.34 -5.65
N SER A 145 5.65 1.55 -4.65
CA SER A 145 6.86 0.75 -4.46
C SER A 145 6.56 -0.72 -4.15
N ASN A 146 5.52 -0.94 -3.34
CA ASN A 146 5.15 -2.26 -2.85
C ASN A 146 4.35 -3.10 -3.84
N SER A 147 3.85 -2.52 -4.95
CA SER A 147 2.90 -3.19 -5.85
C SER A 147 3.41 -3.46 -7.26
N SER A 148 4.65 -3.09 -7.60
CA SER A 148 5.19 -3.23 -8.96
C SER A 148 5.14 -4.67 -9.52
N TRP A 149 5.13 -5.65 -8.64
CA TRP A 149 5.08 -7.08 -8.94
C TRP A 149 3.65 -7.62 -9.13
N ALA A 150 2.64 -6.93 -8.61
CA ALA A 150 1.24 -7.36 -8.61
C ALA A 150 0.52 -6.94 -9.90
N ASN A 151 -0.61 -7.59 -10.18
CA ASN A 151 -1.51 -7.15 -11.25
C ASN A 151 -2.21 -5.84 -10.87
N GLU A 152 -2.61 -5.69 -9.61
CA GLU A 152 -3.23 -4.47 -9.10
C GLU A 152 -2.67 -4.13 -7.72
N GLY A 153 -2.40 -2.84 -7.49
CA GLY A 153 -1.95 -2.31 -6.20
C GLY A 153 -2.94 -1.29 -5.65
N TYR A 154 -3.18 -1.35 -4.34
CA TYR A 154 -4.13 -0.49 -3.66
C TYR A 154 -3.53 0.15 -2.42
N LEU A 155 -3.79 1.45 -2.25
CA LEU A 155 -3.69 2.13 -0.98
C LEU A 155 -5.05 2.01 -0.28
N VAL A 156 -5.05 1.60 0.98
CA VAL A 156 -6.26 1.31 1.75
C VAL A 156 -6.28 2.18 2.99
N ALA A 157 -7.40 2.82 3.29
CA ALA A 157 -7.54 3.62 4.50
C ALA A 157 -8.88 3.40 5.20
N LEU A 158 -8.86 3.47 6.54
CA LEU A 158 -10.08 3.55 7.33
C LEU A 158 -10.67 4.96 7.27
N ARG A 159 -9.81 6.00 7.33
CA ARG A 159 -10.18 7.41 7.27
C ARG A 159 -9.29 8.16 6.29
N TYR A 160 -9.85 9.15 5.63
CA TYR A 160 -9.09 10.03 4.73
C TYR A 160 -9.68 11.44 4.73
N SER A 161 -8.91 12.44 4.26
CA SER A 161 -9.41 13.79 4.10
C SER A 161 -10.42 13.87 2.95
N GLU A 162 -11.60 14.42 3.21
CA GLU A 162 -12.65 14.64 2.20
C GLU A 162 -12.51 15.99 1.48
N ASP A 163 -11.43 16.74 1.73
CA ASP A 163 -11.18 18.00 1.06
C ASP A 163 -11.03 17.83 -0.45
N SER A 164 -11.56 18.76 -1.22
CA SER A 164 -11.50 18.72 -2.69
C SER A 164 -10.07 18.61 -3.22
N ASP A 165 -9.13 19.34 -2.63
CA ASP A 165 -7.72 19.32 -3.04
C ASP A 165 -7.07 17.97 -2.80
N PHE A 166 -7.42 17.28 -1.69
CA PHE A 166 -6.98 15.93 -1.41
C PHE A 166 -7.52 14.94 -2.45
N ILE A 167 -8.82 15.00 -2.74
CA ILE A 167 -9.47 14.12 -3.72
C ILE A 167 -8.90 14.33 -5.11
N ASP A 168 -8.65 15.56 -5.53
CA ASP A 168 -8.09 15.89 -6.83
C ASP A 168 -6.63 15.41 -6.94
N GLU A 169 -5.82 15.58 -5.90
CA GLU A 169 -4.45 15.06 -5.87
C GLU A 169 -4.43 13.52 -5.88
N MET A 170 -5.32 12.86 -5.12
CA MET A 170 -5.46 11.41 -5.13
C MET A 170 -5.80 10.90 -6.54
N ARG A 171 -6.77 11.53 -7.23
CA ARG A 171 -7.12 11.18 -8.61
C ARG A 171 -5.96 11.40 -9.58
N ARG A 172 -5.22 12.50 -9.40
CA ARG A 172 -4.03 12.79 -10.21
C ARG A 172 -2.97 11.71 -10.06
N LEU A 173 -2.70 11.28 -8.84
CA LEU A 173 -1.75 10.22 -8.53
C LEU A 173 -2.23 8.86 -9.08
N ASN A 174 -3.51 8.51 -8.89
CA ASN A 174 -4.09 7.29 -9.46
C ASN A 174 -3.94 7.25 -10.98
N ASN A 175 -4.29 8.33 -11.70
CA ASN A 175 -4.15 8.42 -13.15
C ASN A 175 -2.69 8.28 -13.60
N ALA A 176 -1.73 8.83 -12.87
CA ALA A 176 -0.32 8.80 -13.21
C ALA A 176 0.31 7.41 -12.99
N PHE A 177 0.05 6.80 -11.85
CA PHE A 177 0.75 5.60 -11.38
C PHE A 177 -0.10 4.34 -11.38
N GLY A 178 -1.44 4.45 -11.40
CA GLY A 178 -2.34 3.30 -11.49
C GLY A 178 -2.64 2.60 -10.17
N ILE A 179 -2.23 3.15 -9.02
CA ILE A 179 -2.60 2.61 -7.70
C ILE A 179 -4.04 2.98 -7.39
N GLY A 180 -4.85 1.98 -7.01
CA GLY A 180 -6.22 2.19 -6.58
C GLY A 180 -6.32 2.73 -5.14
N PHE A 181 -7.51 3.15 -4.76
CA PHE A 181 -7.79 3.60 -3.41
C PHE A 181 -9.06 2.96 -2.86
N ILE A 182 -8.94 2.30 -1.71
CA ILE A 182 -10.03 1.63 -1.00
C ILE A 182 -10.29 2.38 0.30
N LYS A 183 -11.56 2.70 0.57
CA LYS A 183 -12.04 3.12 1.88
C LYS A 183 -12.64 1.93 2.62
N LEU A 184 -12.10 1.58 3.78
CA LEU A 184 -12.70 0.60 4.66
C LEU A 184 -13.82 1.23 5.48
N ASN A 185 -14.86 0.44 5.71
CA ASN A 185 -15.94 0.76 6.64
C ASN A 185 -15.88 -0.20 7.83
N ALA A 186 -15.62 0.34 9.04
CA ALA A 186 -15.51 -0.47 10.25
C ALA A 186 -16.88 -0.89 10.81
N GLU A 187 -17.94 -0.09 10.57
CA GLU A 187 -19.29 -0.41 11.04
C GLU A 187 -19.92 -1.56 10.24
N ASP A 188 -19.70 -1.54 8.92
CA ASP A 188 -20.15 -2.60 8.00
C ASP A 188 -19.09 -2.80 6.91
N VAL A 189 -18.27 -3.82 7.06
CA VAL A 189 -17.17 -4.12 6.13
C VAL A 189 -17.65 -4.33 4.69
N ALA A 190 -18.88 -4.82 4.49
CA ALA A 190 -19.47 -4.98 3.16
C ALA A 190 -19.78 -3.64 2.47
N GLN A 191 -19.82 -2.53 3.23
CA GLN A 191 -19.96 -1.17 2.71
C GLN A 191 -18.61 -0.48 2.47
N SER A 192 -17.50 -1.20 2.55
CA SER A 192 -16.20 -0.69 2.09
C SER A 192 -16.25 -0.43 0.58
N GLU A 193 -15.51 0.57 0.10
CA GLU A 193 -15.64 1.07 -1.27
C GLU A 193 -14.31 1.17 -1.99
N ILE A 194 -14.30 0.76 -3.27
CA ILE A 194 -13.21 1.10 -4.20
C ILE A 194 -13.48 2.50 -4.74
N LEU A 195 -12.92 3.52 -4.09
CA LEU A 195 -13.12 4.92 -4.49
C LEU A 195 -12.42 5.24 -5.82
N LEU A 196 -11.26 4.65 -6.04
CA LEU A 196 -10.51 4.75 -7.29
C LEU A 196 -10.01 3.35 -7.68
N PRO A 197 -10.38 2.82 -8.85
CA PRO A 197 -9.88 1.52 -9.28
C PRO A 197 -8.39 1.58 -9.61
N ALA A 198 -7.67 0.49 -9.36
CA ALA A 198 -6.30 0.33 -9.83
C ALA A 198 -6.26 0.11 -11.34
N ARG A 199 -5.10 0.40 -11.93
CA ARG A 199 -4.80 0.00 -13.31
C ARG A 199 -4.23 -1.41 -13.30
N GLU A 200 -4.85 -2.32 -14.04
CA GLU A 200 -4.37 -3.69 -14.16
C GLU A 200 -3.05 -3.76 -14.96
N ASN A 201 -2.02 -4.33 -14.37
CA ASN A 201 -0.80 -4.74 -15.04
C ASN A 201 -0.98 -6.14 -15.62
N LYS A 202 -0.85 -6.25 -16.94
CA LYS A 202 -1.00 -7.54 -17.64
C LYS A 202 0.19 -8.48 -17.46
N SER A 203 1.33 -7.97 -17.04
CA SER A 203 2.55 -8.74 -16.81
C SER A 203 3.09 -8.48 -15.40
N ASN A 204 3.47 -9.55 -14.72
CA ASN A 204 4.09 -9.47 -13.39
C ASN A 204 5.60 -9.20 -13.50
N ASP A 205 6.15 -8.46 -12.55
CA ASP A 205 7.58 -8.28 -12.39
C ASP A 205 8.18 -9.48 -11.65
N TRP A 206 8.62 -10.48 -12.44
CA TRP A 206 9.17 -11.74 -11.90
C TRP A 206 10.49 -11.54 -11.15
N GLU A 207 11.28 -10.52 -11.50
CA GLU A 207 12.52 -10.20 -10.77
C GLU A 207 12.18 -9.67 -9.37
N MET A 208 11.17 -8.82 -9.27
CA MET A 208 10.70 -8.33 -7.99
C MET A 208 10.06 -9.44 -7.16
N ILE A 209 9.23 -10.30 -7.74
CA ILE A 209 8.66 -11.48 -7.05
C ILE A 209 9.78 -12.36 -6.49
N ASN A 210 10.80 -12.70 -7.29
CA ASN A 210 11.91 -13.50 -6.83
C ASN A 210 12.65 -12.84 -5.66
N ARG A 211 12.90 -11.54 -5.75
CA ARG A 211 13.51 -10.77 -4.65
C ARG A 211 12.68 -10.83 -3.37
N LEU A 212 11.37 -10.65 -3.46
CA LEU A 212 10.47 -10.71 -2.30
C LEU A 212 10.47 -12.12 -1.67
N VAL A 213 10.48 -13.17 -2.48
CA VAL A 213 10.59 -14.58 -2.03
C VAL A 213 11.88 -14.81 -1.26
N GLU A 214 13.01 -14.23 -1.69
CA GLU A 214 14.31 -14.37 -1.01
C GLU A 214 14.39 -13.54 0.28
N GLU A 215 13.70 -12.40 0.35
CA GLU A 215 13.83 -11.43 1.45
C GLU A 215 12.81 -11.67 2.59
N ASN A 216 11.63 -12.26 2.30
CA ASN A 216 10.57 -12.41 3.29
C ASN A 216 9.93 -13.81 3.28
N PRO A 217 9.95 -14.56 4.41
CA PRO A 217 9.41 -15.91 4.50
C PRO A 217 7.90 -15.99 4.33
N ASP A 218 7.13 -14.97 4.74
CA ASP A 218 5.67 -14.93 4.54
C ASP A 218 5.32 -14.79 3.07
N PHE A 219 6.05 -13.92 2.34
CA PHE A 219 5.85 -13.78 0.90
C PHE A 219 6.24 -15.06 0.16
N LYS A 220 7.33 -15.71 0.57
CA LYS A 220 7.71 -17.01 0.04
C LYS A 220 6.60 -18.04 0.26
N THR A 221 6.07 -18.13 1.47
CA THR A 221 4.98 -19.03 1.83
C THR A 221 3.74 -18.75 0.97
N PHE A 222 3.39 -17.48 0.74
CA PHE A 222 2.29 -17.09 -0.14
C PHE A 222 2.46 -17.62 -1.57
N ILE A 223 3.63 -17.48 -2.16
CA ILE A 223 3.92 -17.97 -3.53
C ILE A 223 3.91 -19.50 -3.59
N ASP A 224 4.45 -20.17 -2.58
CA ASP A 224 4.43 -21.63 -2.48
C ASP A 224 2.97 -22.13 -2.43
N TRP A 225 2.11 -21.53 -1.60
CA TRP A 225 0.69 -21.85 -1.49
C TRP A 225 -0.09 -21.65 -2.79
N ILE A 226 0.15 -20.53 -3.49
CA ILE A 226 -0.46 -20.30 -4.80
C ILE A 226 -0.11 -21.43 -5.76
N THR A 227 1.14 -21.86 -5.78
CA THR A 227 1.62 -22.93 -6.65
C THR A 227 0.93 -24.27 -6.34
N GLU A 228 0.84 -24.61 -5.05
CA GLU A 228 0.21 -25.85 -4.58
C GLU A 228 -1.29 -25.88 -4.89
N ASP A 229 -2.02 -24.81 -4.53
CA ASP A 229 -3.46 -24.71 -4.71
C ASP A 229 -3.85 -24.68 -6.20
N TYR A 230 -3.05 -23.97 -7.02
CA TYR A 230 -3.26 -23.94 -8.46
C TYR A 230 -3.06 -25.30 -9.13
N GLN A 231 -2.07 -26.09 -8.68
CA GLN A 231 -1.83 -27.45 -9.19
C GLN A 231 -3.01 -28.38 -8.89
N VAL A 232 -3.56 -28.30 -7.68
CA VAL A 232 -4.70 -29.14 -7.29
C VAL A 232 -6.06 -28.59 -7.67
N LYS A 233 -6.11 -27.34 -8.23
CA LYS A 233 -7.33 -26.62 -8.60
C LYS A 233 -8.33 -26.50 -7.43
N LYS A 234 -7.81 -26.26 -6.24
CA LYS A 234 -8.59 -26.12 -5.02
C LYS A 234 -7.77 -25.40 -3.96
N VAL A 235 -8.37 -24.41 -3.29
CA VAL A 235 -7.74 -23.76 -2.14
C VAL A 235 -7.73 -24.72 -0.95
N LYS A 236 -6.52 -25.01 -0.45
CA LYS A 236 -6.27 -25.85 0.73
C LYS A 236 -5.31 -25.18 1.70
N SER A 237 -4.57 -24.18 1.24
CA SER A 237 -3.61 -23.45 2.03
C SER A 237 -4.30 -22.55 3.06
N GLN A 238 -3.58 -22.22 4.14
CA GLN A 238 -4.11 -21.43 5.25
C GLN A 238 -3.86 -19.94 5.01
N TYR A 239 -4.65 -19.33 4.12
CA TYR A 239 -4.68 -17.88 3.97
C TYR A 239 -5.24 -17.22 5.23
N ASP A 240 -5.25 -15.88 5.27
CA ASP A 240 -5.80 -15.14 6.38
C ASP A 240 -7.28 -15.49 6.62
N ASP A 241 -7.68 -15.56 7.86
CA ASP A 241 -9.04 -15.97 8.26
C ASP A 241 -10.09 -14.96 7.81
N ILE A 242 -11.14 -15.44 7.18
CA ILE A 242 -12.31 -14.65 6.81
C ILE A 242 -13.28 -14.67 7.99
N ILE A 243 -13.49 -13.49 8.57
CA ILE A 243 -14.36 -13.32 9.73
C ILE A 243 -15.81 -13.13 9.28
N SER A 244 -16.77 -13.87 9.92
CA SER A 244 -18.19 -13.66 9.64
C SER A 244 -18.66 -12.26 10.08
N PRO A 245 -19.73 -11.69 9.46
CA PRO A 245 -20.19 -10.34 9.79
C PRO A 245 -20.47 -10.14 11.28
N GLU A 246 -21.04 -11.16 11.96
CA GLU A 246 -21.37 -11.08 13.40
C GLU A 246 -20.09 -10.98 14.23
N ARG A 247 -19.11 -11.83 13.95
CA ARG A 247 -17.81 -11.80 14.64
C ARG A 247 -17.00 -10.56 14.29
N MET A 248 -17.20 -9.99 13.12
CA MET A 248 -16.51 -8.76 12.71
C MET A 248 -16.95 -7.57 13.57
N GLN A 249 -18.25 -7.46 13.91
CA GLN A 249 -18.73 -6.41 14.81
C GLN A 249 -18.16 -6.56 16.24
N GLU A 250 -18.05 -7.81 16.74
CA GLU A 250 -17.39 -8.08 18.00
C GLU A 250 -15.91 -7.66 17.94
N TYR A 251 -15.20 -8.08 16.90
CA TYR A 251 -13.79 -7.75 16.68
C TYR A 251 -13.54 -6.24 16.66
N VAL A 252 -14.31 -5.49 15.86
CA VAL A 252 -14.23 -4.04 15.76
C VAL A 252 -14.45 -3.36 17.10
N THR A 253 -15.44 -3.84 17.86
CA THR A 253 -15.76 -3.31 19.21
C THR A 253 -14.63 -3.61 20.21
N GLU A 254 -14.10 -4.83 20.22
CA GLU A 254 -13.02 -5.26 21.13
C GLU A 254 -11.72 -4.49 20.89
N HIS A 255 -11.41 -4.15 19.62
CA HIS A 255 -10.21 -3.40 19.25
C HIS A 255 -10.42 -1.89 19.23
N GLY A 256 -11.66 -1.41 19.45
CA GLY A 256 -12.00 0.03 19.45
C GLY A 256 -11.79 0.70 18.10
N ILE A 257 -11.99 -0.03 17.00
CA ILE A 257 -11.85 0.48 15.63
C ILE A 257 -13.09 1.33 15.30
N THR A 258 -12.88 2.64 15.06
CA THR A 258 -13.98 3.59 14.77
C THR A 258 -13.60 4.60 13.68
#